data_44fa38438d637ce9f5d263036c9d3a37
#
_entry.id   44fa38438d637ce9f5d263036c9d3a37
#
_cell.length_a   1.000
_cell.length_b   1.000
_cell.length_c   1.000
_cell.angle_alpha   90.00
_cell.angle_beta   90.00
_cell.angle_gamma   90.00
#
_symmetry.space_group_name_H-M   'P 1'
#
loop_
_entity.id
_entity.type
_entity.pdbx_description
1 polymer ?
#
loop_
_entity_poly.entity_id
_entity_poly.type
_entity_poly.pdbx_seq_one_letter_code
_entity_poly.pdbx_strand_id
1 'polypeptide(L)'
;AWPKQPENPALEGNTWAPDVIWNDVMRKWCMYLSVNGHEFRSVIVLLTADRLDGDWTYVGPVVYSGFNVDNVGRTDVPRVLGDEAAHGDLSRYASLKDTRINAIDAAPIRCDHGELWMSFGSWFGGIWMFKLDPKTGLRDYSVRYPLVHDSADPYYGVKVAGGYWNSGEGSYFVHRNGWWYLFMAYGWLGRTGGYQIRLFRSRNLVGPYVDQNGNPAISNGEIPDNQTKDTGIRLTSSVKWSGGPADDDTVEVSQGHN
;
A
#
# COMPACT_ATOMS: atom_id res chain seq x y z
N ALA A 1 -14.76 3.57 -9.11
CA ALA A 1 -14.08 2.33 -9.50
C ALA A 1 -13.74 2.38 -10.98
N TRP A 2 -12.67 1.71 -11.39
CA TRP A 2 -12.32 1.58 -12.79
C TRP A 2 -13.46 0.93 -13.56
N PRO A 3 -13.80 1.40 -14.77
CA PRO A 3 -14.84 0.77 -15.57
C PRO A 3 -14.42 -0.65 -15.95
N LYS A 4 -15.40 -1.52 -16.12
CA LYS A 4 -15.22 -2.90 -16.60
C LYS A 4 -14.33 -2.93 -17.85
N GLN A 5 -13.47 -3.94 -17.93
CA GLN A 5 -12.65 -4.19 -19.11
C GLN A 5 -13.49 -4.99 -20.12
N PRO A 6 -13.84 -4.42 -21.28
CA PRO A 6 -14.69 -5.12 -22.25
C PRO A 6 -14.07 -6.42 -22.76
N GLU A 7 -12.73 -6.46 -22.82
CA GLU A 7 -11.95 -7.60 -23.31
C GLU A 7 -11.84 -8.75 -22.32
N ASN A 8 -12.11 -8.53 -21.04
CA ASN A 8 -12.10 -9.59 -20.04
C ASN A 8 -13.07 -9.31 -18.87
N PRO A 9 -14.35 -9.59 -19.06
CA PRO A 9 -15.37 -9.36 -18.03
C PRO A 9 -15.19 -10.20 -16.76
N ALA A 10 -14.38 -11.28 -16.79
CA ALA A 10 -14.06 -12.08 -15.62
C ALA A 10 -13.05 -11.39 -14.66
N LEU A 11 -12.40 -10.33 -15.12
CA LEU A 11 -11.49 -9.49 -14.32
C LEU A 11 -12.20 -8.24 -13.77
N GLU A 12 -13.49 -8.33 -13.51
CA GLU A 12 -14.21 -7.32 -12.73
C GLU A 12 -13.60 -7.25 -11.33
N GLY A 13 -13.22 -6.03 -10.94
CA GLY A 13 -12.45 -5.71 -9.78
C GLY A 13 -12.73 -6.56 -8.55
N ASN A 14 -11.76 -7.36 -8.17
CA ASN A 14 -11.80 -8.06 -6.90
C ASN A 14 -11.68 -7.04 -5.78
N THR A 15 -12.51 -7.19 -4.77
CA THR A 15 -12.41 -6.43 -3.53
C THR A 15 -11.64 -7.25 -2.53
N TRP A 16 -10.59 -6.67 -1.93
CA TRP A 16 -9.76 -7.32 -0.93
C TRP A 16 -9.02 -6.34 -0.04
N ALA A 17 -8.23 -6.87 0.93
CA ALA A 17 -7.38 -6.13 1.83
C ALA A 17 -8.03 -4.84 2.37
N PRO A 18 -9.18 -4.91 3.06
CA PRO A 18 -9.76 -3.76 3.74
C PRO A 18 -9.01 -3.46 5.03
N ASP A 19 -8.87 -2.20 5.36
CA ASP A 19 -8.54 -1.78 6.72
C ASP A 19 -9.56 -0.75 7.23
N VAL A 20 -9.81 -0.75 8.53
CA VAL A 20 -10.91 0.01 9.15
C VAL A 20 -10.41 0.81 10.33
N ILE A 21 -10.69 2.11 10.33
CA ILE A 21 -10.36 3.01 11.43
C ILE A 21 -11.57 3.84 11.86
N TRP A 22 -11.65 4.14 13.15
CA TRP A 22 -12.59 5.16 13.63
C TRP A 22 -12.06 6.57 13.34
N ASN A 23 -12.85 7.38 12.66
CA ASN A 23 -12.54 8.78 12.41
C ASN A 23 -13.29 9.67 13.41
N ASP A 24 -12.57 10.27 14.35
CA ASP A 24 -13.13 11.07 15.44
C ASP A 24 -13.83 12.35 14.94
N VAL A 25 -13.35 12.92 13.83
CA VAL A 25 -13.93 14.15 13.24
C VAL A 25 -15.24 13.86 12.53
N MET A 26 -15.28 12.82 11.72
CA MET A 26 -16.49 12.38 11.02
C MET A 26 -17.46 11.66 11.97
N ARG A 27 -16.98 11.13 13.09
CA ARG A 27 -17.71 10.23 14.00
C ARG A 27 -18.28 9.03 13.26
N LYS A 28 -17.45 8.42 12.42
CA LYS A 28 -17.77 7.25 11.60
C LYS A 28 -16.61 6.27 11.57
N TRP A 29 -16.96 5.03 11.37
CA TRP A 29 -16.03 4.03 10.92
C TRP A 29 -15.71 4.27 9.44
N CYS A 30 -14.43 4.28 9.10
CA CYS A 30 -13.92 4.45 7.75
C CYS A 30 -13.24 3.16 7.32
N MET A 31 -13.74 2.52 6.28
CA MET A 31 -13.14 1.35 5.65
C MET A 31 -12.46 1.79 4.35
N TYR A 32 -11.18 1.51 4.26
CA TYR A 32 -10.41 1.69 3.02
C TYR A 32 -10.27 0.34 2.37
N LEU A 33 -10.92 0.17 1.21
CA LEU A 33 -11.07 -1.10 0.52
C LEU A 33 -10.36 -1.05 -0.82
N SER A 34 -9.52 -2.04 -1.07
CA SER A 34 -8.85 -2.23 -2.36
C SER A 34 -9.83 -2.81 -3.38
N VAL A 35 -9.92 -2.17 -4.54
CA VAL A 35 -10.65 -2.68 -5.71
C VAL A 35 -9.62 -2.86 -6.82
N ASN A 36 -9.24 -4.10 -7.06
CA ASN A 36 -8.17 -4.45 -7.99
C ASN A 36 -8.74 -4.74 -9.38
N GLY A 37 -8.14 -4.14 -10.39
CA GLY A 37 -8.44 -4.38 -11.79
C GLY A 37 -7.28 -5.08 -12.52
N HIS A 38 -7.36 -5.09 -13.84
CA HIS A 38 -6.34 -5.66 -14.70
C HIS A 38 -5.08 -4.77 -14.71
N GLU A 39 -3.90 -5.37 -14.75
CA GLU A 39 -2.60 -4.68 -14.93
C GLU A 39 -2.36 -3.51 -13.96
N PHE A 40 -2.55 -3.72 -12.64
CA PHE A 40 -2.36 -2.68 -11.63
C PHE A 40 -3.32 -1.48 -11.74
N ARG A 41 -4.38 -1.58 -12.53
CA ARG A 41 -5.49 -0.64 -12.52
C ARG A 41 -6.32 -0.87 -11.28
N SER A 42 -5.80 -0.41 -10.16
CA SER A 42 -6.43 -0.55 -8.86
C SER A 42 -6.88 0.80 -8.35
N VAL A 43 -7.81 0.76 -7.41
CA VAL A 43 -8.26 1.95 -6.67
C VAL A 43 -8.54 1.57 -5.24
N ILE A 44 -8.07 2.37 -4.31
CA ILE A 44 -8.53 2.32 -2.93
C ILE A 44 -9.74 3.23 -2.82
N VAL A 45 -10.82 2.72 -2.26
CA VAL A 45 -12.07 3.44 -2.06
C VAL A 45 -12.38 3.56 -0.57
N LEU A 46 -13.09 4.62 -0.21
CA LEU A 46 -13.60 4.84 1.14
C LEU A 46 -15.07 4.45 1.23
N LEU A 47 -15.39 3.64 2.23
CA LEU A 47 -16.74 3.42 2.72
C LEU A 47 -16.83 3.87 4.17
N THR A 48 -18.00 4.33 4.59
CA THR A 48 -18.22 4.74 5.98
C THR A 48 -19.47 4.08 6.57
N ALA A 49 -19.43 3.87 7.89
CA ALA A 49 -20.56 3.36 8.65
C ALA A 49 -20.64 4.03 10.04
N ASP A 50 -21.84 4.09 10.61
CA ASP A 50 -22.02 4.55 11.99
C ASP A 50 -21.63 3.47 13.00
N ARG A 51 -21.68 2.20 12.60
CA ARG A 51 -21.35 1.02 13.42
C ARG A 51 -20.61 0.01 12.55
N LEU A 52 -19.70 -0.76 13.15
CA LEU A 52 -18.94 -1.81 12.44
C LEU A 52 -19.84 -2.91 11.87
N ASP A 53 -20.92 -3.23 12.55
CA ASP A 53 -21.91 -4.23 12.17
C ASP A 53 -23.10 -3.66 11.39
N GLY A 54 -23.02 -2.39 10.99
CA GLY A 54 -24.07 -1.68 10.24
C GLY A 54 -23.82 -1.66 8.74
N ASP A 55 -24.67 -0.90 8.05
CA ASP A 55 -24.57 -0.69 6.61
C ASP A 55 -23.42 0.26 6.27
N TRP A 56 -22.60 -0.13 5.29
CA TRP A 56 -21.49 0.65 4.77
C TRP A 56 -21.93 1.47 3.56
N THR A 57 -21.68 2.76 3.61
CA THR A 57 -21.98 3.70 2.53
C THR A 57 -20.69 4.05 1.77
N TYR A 58 -20.71 3.88 0.46
CA TYR A 58 -19.63 4.32 -0.42
C TYR A 58 -19.53 5.85 -0.43
N VAL A 59 -18.31 6.37 -0.21
CA VAL A 59 -18.01 7.81 -0.20
C VAL A 59 -17.31 8.22 -1.49
N GLY A 60 -16.23 7.53 -1.86
CA GLY A 60 -15.47 7.88 -3.07
C GLY A 60 -14.14 7.19 -3.17
N PRO A 61 -13.42 7.42 -4.29
CA PRO A 61 -12.05 6.96 -4.46
C PRO A 61 -11.09 7.78 -3.63
N VAL A 62 -9.98 7.16 -3.22
CA VAL A 62 -8.93 7.78 -2.41
C VAL A 62 -7.61 7.88 -3.19
N VAL A 63 -7.25 6.83 -3.93
CA VAL A 63 -6.06 6.81 -4.79
C VAL A 63 -6.23 5.78 -5.89
N TYR A 64 -5.75 6.11 -7.07
CA TYR A 64 -5.74 5.23 -8.24
C TYR A 64 -4.32 4.82 -8.61
N SER A 65 -4.20 3.67 -9.26
CA SER A 65 -2.98 3.24 -9.96
C SER A 65 -3.30 2.71 -11.36
N GLY A 66 -2.27 2.53 -12.19
CA GLY A 66 -2.41 1.99 -13.54
C GLY A 66 -3.12 2.92 -14.52
N PHE A 67 -3.16 4.22 -14.26
CA PHE A 67 -3.69 5.22 -15.18
C PHE A 67 -2.65 5.62 -16.23
N ASN A 68 -3.14 6.10 -17.35
CA ASN A 68 -2.37 6.64 -18.48
C ASN A 68 -3.12 7.81 -19.11
N VAL A 69 -2.61 8.35 -20.20
CA VAL A 69 -3.21 9.50 -20.91
C VAL A 69 -4.65 9.26 -21.38
N ASP A 70 -5.02 8.01 -21.68
CA ASP A 70 -6.33 7.69 -22.21
C ASP A 70 -7.43 7.62 -21.14
N ASN A 71 -7.04 7.38 -19.90
CA ASN A 71 -7.99 7.11 -18.80
C ASN A 71 -7.82 8.01 -17.56
N VAL A 72 -6.76 8.80 -17.49
CA VAL A 72 -6.47 9.70 -16.35
C VAL A 72 -7.62 10.64 -16.04
N GLY A 73 -8.36 11.11 -17.03
CA GLY A 73 -9.53 11.96 -16.85
C GLY A 73 -10.69 11.33 -16.07
N ARG A 74 -10.64 10.00 -15.82
CA ARG A 74 -11.62 9.26 -15.01
C ARG A 74 -11.17 9.08 -13.56
N THR A 75 -10.05 9.68 -13.18
CA THR A 75 -9.42 9.60 -11.85
C THR A 75 -9.43 10.96 -11.17
N ASP A 76 -8.92 11.01 -9.94
CA ASP A 76 -8.66 12.28 -9.25
C ASP A 76 -7.27 12.88 -9.57
N VAL A 77 -6.48 12.21 -10.41
CA VAL A 77 -5.13 12.65 -10.80
C VAL A 77 -5.11 14.07 -11.34
N PRO A 78 -6.03 14.48 -12.26
CA PRO A 78 -6.07 15.87 -12.74
C PRO A 78 -6.29 16.90 -11.63
N ARG A 79 -7.02 16.54 -10.58
CA ARG A 79 -7.20 17.43 -9.42
C ARG A 79 -5.90 17.66 -8.64
N VAL A 80 -5.01 16.68 -8.64
CA VAL A 80 -3.72 16.74 -7.93
C VAL A 80 -2.63 17.37 -8.80
N LEU A 81 -2.50 16.90 -10.04
CA LEU A 81 -1.43 17.31 -10.97
C LEU A 81 -1.81 18.53 -11.84
N GLY A 82 -3.08 18.90 -11.90
CA GLY A 82 -3.53 20.03 -12.73
C GLY A 82 -3.25 19.79 -14.21
N ASP A 83 -2.71 20.81 -14.88
CA ASP A 83 -2.41 20.80 -16.31
C ASP A 83 -1.38 19.72 -16.70
N GLU A 84 -0.50 19.31 -15.79
CA GLU A 84 0.45 18.21 -16.02
C GLU A 84 -0.28 16.91 -16.36
N ALA A 85 -1.40 16.63 -15.70
CA ALA A 85 -2.20 15.43 -16.00
C ALA A 85 -2.92 15.49 -17.35
N ALA A 86 -3.22 16.71 -17.84
CA ALA A 86 -3.91 16.89 -19.11
C ALA A 86 -2.94 16.91 -20.32
N HIS A 87 -1.71 17.35 -20.11
CA HIS A 87 -0.75 17.65 -21.18
C HIS A 87 0.67 17.14 -20.90
N GLY A 88 0.92 16.56 -19.74
CA GLY A 88 2.23 16.14 -19.29
C GLY A 88 2.57 14.70 -19.63
N ASP A 89 3.82 14.35 -19.37
CA ASP A 89 4.31 12.97 -19.49
C ASP A 89 3.91 12.14 -18.25
N LEU A 90 2.99 11.20 -18.44
CA LEU A 90 2.56 10.24 -17.42
C LEU A 90 3.33 8.92 -17.46
N SER A 91 4.38 8.81 -18.31
CA SER A 91 5.16 7.58 -18.49
C SER A 91 5.78 7.09 -17.16
N ARG A 92 6.11 8.00 -16.23
CA ARG A 92 6.63 7.63 -14.93
C ARG A 92 5.67 6.76 -14.10
N TYR A 93 4.36 6.93 -14.28
CA TYR A 93 3.35 6.11 -13.61
C TYR A 93 3.13 4.73 -14.24
N ALA A 94 3.70 4.52 -15.41
CA ALA A 94 3.76 3.22 -16.09
C ALA A 94 5.09 2.50 -15.89
N SER A 95 6.08 3.13 -15.23
CA SER A 95 7.38 2.52 -14.96
C SER A 95 7.25 1.31 -14.05
N LEU A 96 7.73 0.17 -14.55
CA LEU A 96 7.67 -1.11 -13.82
C LEU A 96 8.58 -1.17 -12.60
N LYS A 97 9.63 -0.34 -12.57
CA LYS A 97 10.71 -0.48 -11.59
C LYS A 97 10.54 0.39 -10.37
N ASP A 98 10.15 1.63 -10.55
CA ASP A 98 10.20 2.64 -9.50
C ASP A 98 8.84 3.23 -9.12
N THR A 99 7.95 3.44 -10.08
CA THR A 99 6.68 4.13 -9.84
C THR A 99 5.43 3.35 -10.27
N ARG A 100 5.59 2.12 -10.74
CA ARG A 100 4.43 1.28 -11.04
C ARG A 100 3.83 0.73 -9.76
N ILE A 101 3.04 1.56 -9.12
CA ILE A 101 2.37 1.24 -7.87
C ILE A 101 1.11 0.43 -8.15
N ASN A 102 0.80 -0.49 -7.25
CA ASN A 102 -0.50 -1.09 -7.15
C ASN A 102 -1.23 -0.44 -5.96
N ALA A 103 -2.31 0.30 -6.22
CA ALA A 103 -3.08 0.98 -5.18
C ALA A 103 -3.98 -0.02 -4.44
N ILE A 104 -3.35 -0.82 -3.58
CA ILE A 104 -3.96 -1.82 -2.70
C ILE A 104 -3.33 -1.75 -1.30
N ASP A 105 -3.79 -2.57 -0.38
CA ASP A 105 -3.26 -2.73 0.97
C ASP A 105 -3.23 -1.41 1.73
N ALA A 106 -4.39 -0.75 1.77
CA ALA A 106 -4.52 0.51 2.50
C ALA A 106 -4.36 0.30 4.00
N ALA A 107 -3.49 1.07 4.65
CA ALA A 107 -3.39 1.15 6.10
C ALA A 107 -3.58 2.60 6.56
N PRO A 108 -4.76 2.96 7.07
CA PRO A 108 -5.01 4.27 7.64
C PRO A 108 -4.29 4.41 8.99
N ILE A 109 -3.70 5.58 9.22
CA ILE A 109 -2.85 5.86 10.38
C ILE A 109 -3.37 7.11 11.06
N ARG A 110 -3.70 6.99 12.36
CA ARG A 110 -4.04 8.13 13.19
C ARG A 110 -2.84 8.52 14.03
N CYS A 111 -2.42 9.77 13.90
CA CYS A 111 -1.35 10.35 14.70
C CYS A 111 -1.90 10.95 16.01
N ASP A 112 -1.01 11.16 16.98
CA ASP A 112 -1.35 11.65 18.33
C ASP A 112 -2.04 13.02 18.33
N HIS A 113 -1.83 13.83 17.29
CA HIS A 113 -2.44 15.17 17.14
C HIS A 113 -3.69 15.20 16.25
N GLY A 114 -4.30 14.03 15.98
CA GLY A 114 -5.52 13.93 15.18
C GLY A 114 -5.31 14.00 13.67
N GLU A 115 -4.06 14.05 13.19
CA GLU A 115 -3.77 13.91 11.78
C GLU A 115 -4.09 12.49 11.32
N LEU A 116 -4.63 12.40 10.11
CA LEU A 116 -4.96 11.13 9.48
C LEU A 116 -4.09 10.96 8.23
N TRP A 117 -3.44 9.81 8.13
CA TRP A 117 -2.61 9.43 7.01
C TRP A 117 -3.05 8.07 6.48
N MET A 118 -2.61 7.71 5.29
CA MET A 118 -2.80 6.38 4.72
C MET A 118 -1.54 5.94 4.02
N SER A 119 -1.04 4.76 4.35
CA SER A 119 -0.07 4.06 3.51
C SER A 119 -0.78 3.07 2.59
N PHE A 120 -0.14 2.74 1.49
CA PHE A 120 -0.66 1.82 0.48
C PHE A 120 0.45 1.36 -0.45
N GLY A 121 0.17 0.33 -1.22
CA GLY A 121 1.11 -0.22 -2.20
C GLY A 121 1.53 -1.63 -1.86
N SER A 122 2.03 -2.33 -2.85
CA SER A 122 2.45 -3.71 -2.76
C SER A 122 3.52 -3.98 -3.80
N TRP A 123 4.64 -4.57 -3.38
CA TRP A 123 5.75 -4.92 -4.27
C TRP A 123 6.15 -3.77 -5.21
N PHE A 124 6.45 -4.05 -6.45
CA PHE A 124 6.67 -3.15 -7.60
C PHE A 124 7.28 -1.79 -7.27
N GLY A 125 6.49 -0.73 -7.30
CA GLY A 125 6.91 0.64 -6.99
C GLY A 125 7.04 0.95 -5.50
N GLY A 126 6.78 -0.01 -4.62
CA GLY A 126 6.94 0.13 -3.17
C GLY A 126 5.70 0.65 -2.44
N ILE A 127 5.92 1.00 -1.18
CA ILE A 127 4.91 1.50 -0.26
C ILE A 127 5.01 3.02 -0.16
N TRP A 128 3.88 3.66 -0.34
CA TRP A 128 3.74 5.10 -0.35
C TRP A 128 2.76 5.56 0.71
N MET A 129 2.80 6.85 1.06
CA MET A 129 1.94 7.40 2.08
C MET A 129 1.61 8.86 1.78
N PHE A 130 0.36 9.24 2.06
CA PHE A 130 -0.09 10.62 1.98
C PHE A 130 -1.10 10.95 3.08
N LYS A 131 -1.32 12.24 3.26
CA LYS A 131 -2.25 12.78 4.26
C LYS A 131 -3.69 12.65 3.80
N LEU A 132 -4.57 12.24 4.71
CA LEU A 132 -6.01 12.26 4.54
C LEU A 132 -6.60 13.51 5.22
N ASP A 133 -7.68 14.03 4.66
CA ASP A 133 -8.48 15.06 5.31
C ASP A 133 -9.39 14.39 6.37
N PRO A 134 -9.21 14.67 7.66
CA PRO A 134 -10.00 14.05 8.71
C PRO A 134 -11.50 14.39 8.63
N LYS A 135 -11.90 15.46 7.92
CA LYS A 135 -13.30 15.84 7.75
C LYS A 135 -14.02 14.99 6.72
N THR A 136 -13.30 14.45 5.76
CA THR A 136 -13.89 13.69 4.64
C THR A 136 -13.42 12.24 4.60
N GLY A 137 -12.31 11.91 5.26
CA GLY A 137 -11.64 10.60 5.17
C GLY A 137 -10.96 10.34 3.81
N LEU A 138 -11.08 11.25 2.86
CA LEU A 138 -10.44 11.16 1.55
C LEU A 138 -9.06 11.80 1.57
N ARG A 139 -8.34 11.76 0.44
CA ARG A 139 -7.08 12.48 0.26
C ARG A 139 -7.22 13.95 0.67
N ASP A 140 -6.23 14.47 1.40
CA ASP A 140 -6.12 15.90 1.65
C ASP A 140 -5.51 16.61 0.42
N TYR A 141 -6.37 17.18 -0.39
CA TYR A 141 -5.96 17.89 -1.61
C TYR A 141 -5.30 19.25 -1.34
N SER A 142 -5.24 19.71 -0.10
CA SER A 142 -4.50 20.93 0.27
C SER A 142 -3.00 20.68 0.41
N VAL A 143 -2.61 19.43 0.65
CA VAL A 143 -1.20 19.01 0.77
C VAL A 143 -0.61 18.75 -0.60
N ARG A 144 0.58 19.31 -0.86
CA ARG A 144 1.35 19.10 -2.07
C ARG A 144 2.65 18.37 -1.76
N TYR A 145 2.98 17.41 -2.58
CA TYR A 145 4.23 16.65 -2.47
C TYR A 145 5.14 17.01 -3.64
N PRO A 146 6.46 17.14 -3.41
CA PRO A 146 7.41 17.39 -4.51
C PRO A 146 7.59 16.12 -5.35
N LEU A 147 8.11 16.31 -6.57
CA LEU A 147 8.65 15.20 -7.35
C LEU A 147 10.13 15.02 -6.97
N VAL A 148 10.43 13.95 -6.26
CA VAL A 148 11.79 13.58 -5.87
C VAL A 148 11.97 12.09 -6.18
N HIS A 149 12.92 11.79 -7.05
CA HIS A 149 13.19 10.42 -7.47
C HIS A 149 13.32 9.47 -6.26
N ASP A 150 12.63 8.35 -6.30
CA ASP A 150 12.59 7.29 -5.29
C ASP A 150 12.17 7.72 -3.86
N SER A 151 11.67 8.91 -3.67
CA SER A 151 11.29 9.33 -2.31
C SER A 151 9.98 10.11 -2.20
N ALA A 152 9.58 10.85 -3.24
CA ALA A 152 8.32 11.57 -3.21
C ALA A 152 7.74 11.76 -4.62
N ASP A 153 6.42 11.73 -4.72
CA ASP A 153 5.66 11.94 -5.96
C ASP A 153 4.46 12.83 -5.68
N PRO A 154 4.14 13.78 -6.57
CA PRO A 154 3.01 14.69 -6.38
C PRO A 154 1.68 13.98 -6.19
N TYR A 155 1.48 12.82 -6.82
CA TYR A 155 0.25 12.07 -6.70
C TYR A 155 0.31 11.01 -5.59
N TYR A 156 1.39 10.24 -5.49
CA TYR A 156 1.48 9.14 -4.52
C TYR A 156 1.96 9.55 -3.13
N GLY A 157 2.52 10.76 -2.98
CA GLY A 157 2.98 11.26 -1.69
C GLY A 157 4.43 10.91 -1.40
N VAL A 158 4.72 10.37 -0.21
CA VAL A 158 6.07 10.01 0.25
C VAL A 158 6.26 8.51 0.19
N LYS A 159 7.36 8.05 -0.41
CA LYS A 159 7.75 6.64 -0.41
C LYS A 159 8.38 6.29 0.95
N VAL A 160 7.92 5.21 1.55
CA VAL A 160 8.39 4.80 2.89
C VAL A 160 9.11 3.45 2.90
N ALA A 161 8.86 2.59 1.90
CA ALA A 161 9.52 1.30 1.80
C ALA A 161 9.45 0.69 0.39
N GLY A 162 10.22 -0.36 0.14
CA GLY A 162 10.16 -1.16 -1.07
C GLY A 162 10.59 -0.42 -2.34
N GLY A 163 10.09 -0.90 -3.47
CA GLY A 163 10.41 -0.43 -4.81
C GLY A 163 11.27 -1.41 -5.60
N TYR A 164 11.38 -1.19 -6.90
CA TYR A 164 12.19 -2.02 -7.82
C TYR A 164 11.80 -3.49 -7.82
N TRP A 165 10.50 -3.80 -7.72
CA TRP A 165 9.98 -5.16 -7.64
C TRP A 165 10.42 -5.96 -6.40
N ASN A 166 11.04 -5.30 -5.43
CA ASN A 166 11.39 -5.96 -4.19
C ASN A 166 10.15 -6.25 -3.35
N SER A 167 10.19 -7.35 -2.64
CA SER A 167 9.11 -7.77 -1.76
C SER A 167 8.78 -6.72 -0.70
N GLY A 168 7.55 -6.67 -0.32
CA GLY A 168 7.00 -5.86 0.75
C GLY A 168 5.59 -5.40 0.44
N GLU A 169 4.63 -5.85 1.25
CA GLU A 169 3.21 -5.49 1.14
C GLU A 169 2.54 -5.50 2.51
N GLY A 170 1.25 -5.18 2.59
CA GLY A 170 0.50 -5.18 3.82
C GLY A 170 1.14 -4.29 4.89
N SER A 171 1.50 -3.06 4.54
CA SER A 171 2.17 -2.16 5.48
C SER A 171 1.26 -1.79 6.66
N TYR A 172 1.77 -1.89 7.88
CA TYR A 172 1.05 -1.49 9.09
C TYR A 172 1.97 -0.69 10.02
N PHE A 173 1.42 0.36 10.64
CA PHE A 173 2.22 1.32 11.42
C PHE A 173 1.76 1.37 12.88
N VAL A 174 2.72 1.33 13.79
CA VAL A 174 2.49 1.50 15.23
C VAL A 174 3.42 2.59 15.78
N HIS A 175 2.84 3.57 16.45
CA HIS A 175 3.61 4.56 17.21
C HIS A 175 3.73 4.14 18.66
N ARG A 176 4.96 3.97 19.17
CA ARG A 176 5.20 3.65 20.58
C ARG A 176 6.55 4.16 21.06
N ASN A 177 6.56 4.78 22.24
CA ASN A 177 7.79 5.27 22.90
C ASN A 177 8.63 6.19 22.00
N GLY A 178 7.98 7.06 21.22
CA GLY A 178 8.63 8.00 20.30
C GLY A 178 9.27 7.35 19.05
N TRP A 179 8.85 6.13 18.71
CA TRP A 179 9.23 5.44 17.51
C TRP A 179 8.00 5.02 16.72
N TRP A 180 8.09 5.16 15.41
CA TRP A 180 7.20 4.54 14.44
C TRP A 180 7.79 3.20 14.04
N TYR A 181 6.99 2.17 14.13
CA TYR A 181 7.32 0.81 13.71
C TYR A 181 6.51 0.48 12.47
N LEU A 182 7.20 0.06 11.41
CA LEU A 182 6.61 -0.38 10.15
C LEU A 182 6.72 -1.90 10.08
N PHE A 183 5.57 -2.56 10.04
CA PHE A 183 5.43 -3.98 9.77
C PHE A 183 5.09 -4.18 8.30
N MET A 184 5.71 -5.14 7.65
CA MET A 184 5.46 -5.48 6.25
C MET A 184 5.54 -6.97 6.05
N ALA A 185 4.67 -7.52 5.18
CA ALA A 185 4.78 -8.89 4.71
C ALA A 185 5.83 -8.98 3.59
N TYR A 186 6.73 -9.93 3.71
CA TYR A 186 7.77 -10.24 2.73
C TYR A 186 7.62 -11.68 2.25
N GLY A 187 8.10 -11.95 1.05
CA GLY A 187 7.96 -13.25 0.41
C GLY A 187 6.69 -13.31 -0.42
N TRP A 188 6.31 -14.50 -0.82
CA TRP A 188 5.19 -14.77 -1.69
C TRP A 188 4.05 -15.46 -0.92
N LEU A 189 2.81 -15.06 -1.16
CA LEU A 189 1.61 -15.58 -0.51
C LEU A 189 1.34 -17.08 -0.76
N GLY A 190 2.01 -17.68 -1.69
CA GLY A 190 1.84 -19.09 -2.02
C GLY A 190 2.46 -20.04 -0.98
N ARG A 191 2.11 -21.31 -1.06
CA ARG A 191 2.53 -22.39 -0.15
C ARG A 191 4.06 -22.48 0.05
N THR A 192 4.85 -22.18 -0.97
CA THR A 192 6.31 -22.26 -0.95
C THR A 192 6.98 -20.89 -0.92
N GLY A 193 6.20 -19.82 -0.74
CA GLY A 193 6.66 -18.45 -0.94
C GLY A 193 7.44 -17.84 0.22
N GLY A 194 7.47 -18.50 1.38
CA GLY A 194 8.18 -18.00 2.54
C GLY A 194 7.59 -16.70 3.11
N TYR A 195 6.27 -16.53 3.03
CA TYR A 195 5.60 -15.33 3.49
C TYR A 195 5.82 -15.11 4.98
N GLN A 196 6.25 -13.89 5.36
CA GLN A 196 6.73 -13.57 6.69
C GLN A 196 6.57 -12.10 7.01
N ILE A 197 6.46 -11.74 8.29
CA ILE A 197 6.41 -10.35 8.74
C ILE A 197 7.82 -9.87 9.06
N ARG A 198 8.16 -8.69 8.55
CA ARG A 198 9.39 -7.96 8.88
C ARG A 198 9.10 -6.59 9.46
N LEU A 199 10.02 -6.12 10.30
CA LEU A 199 9.92 -4.88 11.06
C LEU A 199 11.05 -3.92 10.70
N PHE A 200 10.65 -2.65 10.54
CA PHE A 200 11.54 -1.49 10.45
C PHE A 200 11.07 -0.42 11.45
N ARG A 201 11.90 0.56 11.72
CA ARG A 201 11.52 1.67 12.60
C ARG A 201 12.06 3.02 12.12
N SER A 202 11.37 4.10 12.53
CA SER A 202 11.77 5.48 12.29
C SER A 202 11.40 6.38 13.46
N ARG A 203 12.03 7.54 13.58
CA ARG A 203 11.59 8.60 14.50
C ARG A 203 10.44 9.43 13.92
N ASN A 204 10.25 9.41 12.62
CA ASN A 204 9.22 10.16 11.92
C ASN A 204 8.26 9.20 11.19
N LEU A 205 6.98 9.55 11.12
CA LEU A 205 5.98 8.76 10.40
C LEU A 205 6.35 8.54 8.93
N VAL A 206 6.83 9.57 8.26
CA VAL A 206 7.22 9.50 6.85
C VAL A 206 8.64 8.97 6.61
N GLY A 207 9.28 8.43 7.65
CA GLY A 207 10.61 7.84 7.54
C GLY A 207 11.77 8.81 7.81
N PRO A 208 13.02 8.44 7.47
CA PRO A 208 13.40 7.13 6.88
C PRO A 208 13.23 5.96 7.85
N TYR A 209 12.72 4.86 7.34
CA TYR A 209 12.61 3.61 8.08
C TYR A 209 13.86 2.75 7.86
N VAL A 210 14.37 2.18 8.94
CA VAL A 210 15.56 1.32 8.93
C VAL A 210 15.35 0.07 9.79
N ASP A 211 16.06 -0.98 9.45
CA ASP A 211 16.14 -2.20 10.26
C ASP A 211 17.15 -2.07 11.42
N GLN A 212 17.42 -3.16 12.15
CA GLN A 212 18.35 -3.21 13.27
C GLN A 212 19.80 -2.94 12.89
N ASN A 213 20.16 -3.13 11.61
CA ASN A 213 21.49 -2.91 11.09
C ASN A 213 21.66 -1.53 10.42
N GLY A 214 20.58 -0.74 10.38
CA GLY A 214 20.56 0.55 9.71
C GLY A 214 20.27 0.46 8.20
N ASN A 215 19.91 -0.71 7.68
CA ASN A 215 19.52 -0.85 6.28
C ASN A 215 18.20 -0.17 6.02
N PRO A 216 18.07 0.64 4.97
CA PRO A 216 16.83 1.35 4.66
C PRO A 216 15.72 0.39 4.21
N ALA A 217 14.48 0.72 4.55
CA ALA A 217 13.30 0.01 4.06
C ALA A 217 13.03 0.32 2.57
N ILE A 218 13.45 1.50 2.09
CA ILE A 218 13.37 1.86 0.66
C ILE A 218 14.49 1.16 -0.09
N SER A 219 14.15 0.52 -1.20
CA SER A 219 15.11 -0.15 -2.08
C SER A 219 15.71 0.84 -3.09
N ASN A 220 17.00 0.76 -3.31
CA ASN A 220 17.76 1.61 -4.25
C ASN A 220 18.09 0.90 -5.58
N GLY A 221 17.34 -0.12 -5.93
CA GLY A 221 17.54 -0.94 -7.14
C GLY A 221 16.96 -2.33 -6.96
N GLU A 222 17.02 -3.12 -8.01
CA GLU A 222 16.58 -4.52 -7.95
C GLU A 222 17.50 -5.30 -6.98
N ILE A 223 16.89 -5.95 -6.02
CA ILE A 223 17.56 -6.83 -5.09
C ILE A 223 17.29 -8.27 -5.55
N PRO A 224 18.30 -9.09 -5.83
CA PRO A 224 18.08 -10.50 -6.14
C PRO A 224 17.26 -11.19 -5.03
N ASP A 225 16.33 -12.05 -5.39
CA ASP A 225 15.39 -12.70 -4.44
C ASP A 225 16.09 -13.33 -3.24
N ASN A 226 17.29 -13.84 -3.44
CA ASN A 226 18.10 -14.44 -2.37
C ASN A 226 18.69 -13.41 -1.39
N GLN A 227 18.67 -12.12 -1.70
CA GLN A 227 19.22 -11.04 -0.86
C GLN A 227 18.15 -10.27 -0.09
N THR A 228 16.88 -10.35 -0.48
CA THR A 228 15.78 -9.72 0.29
C THR A 228 15.64 -10.30 1.69
N LYS A 229 16.15 -11.52 1.89
CA LYS A 229 16.12 -12.21 3.20
C LYS A 229 16.85 -11.49 4.33
N ASP A 230 17.76 -10.58 4.01
CA ASP A 230 18.60 -9.89 5.01
C ASP A 230 18.09 -8.49 5.37
N THR A 231 17.00 -8.04 4.74
CA THR A 231 16.40 -6.71 4.98
C THR A 231 15.27 -6.80 6.00
N GLY A 232 15.31 -5.95 7.03
CA GLY A 232 14.32 -5.89 8.10
C GLY A 232 14.49 -6.95 9.19
N ILE A 233 13.91 -6.71 10.37
CA ILE A 233 13.87 -7.68 11.46
C ILE A 233 12.77 -8.69 11.18
N ARG A 234 13.13 -9.94 10.97
CA ARG A 234 12.16 -11.01 10.80
C ARG A 234 11.45 -11.33 12.14
N LEU A 235 10.15 -11.11 12.17
CA LEU A 235 9.33 -11.40 13.35
C LEU A 235 8.68 -12.77 13.28
N THR A 236 8.24 -13.17 12.09
CA THR A 236 7.64 -14.49 11.83
C THR A 236 8.41 -15.16 10.70
N SER A 237 8.20 -16.46 10.53
CA SER A 237 8.80 -17.22 9.43
C SER A 237 7.80 -18.26 8.97
N SER A 238 7.78 -18.53 7.68
CA SER A 238 7.08 -19.70 7.17
C SER A 238 7.66 -20.95 7.81
N VAL A 239 6.79 -21.85 8.24
CA VAL A 239 7.17 -23.08 8.91
C VAL A 239 6.86 -24.27 8.00
N LYS A 240 7.85 -25.08 7.77
CA LYS A 240 7.70 -26.37 7.11
C LYS A 240 7.55 -27.45 8.17
N TRP A 241 6.42 -28.12 8.19
CA TRP A 241 6.18 -29.21 9.14
C TRP A 241 6.83 -30.49 8.61
N SER A 242 7.75 -31.06 9.36
CA SER A 242 8.35 -32.37 9.05
C SER A 242 7.79 -33.44 9.98
N GLY A 243 7.42 -34.61 9.43
CA GLY A 243 6.95 -35.75 10.22
C GLY A 243 5.45 -36.10 10.10
N GLY A 244 4.77 -35.54 9.10
CA GLY A 244 3.45 -36.01 8.69
C GLY A 244 3.49 -37.35 7.92
N PRO A 245 2.34 -37.91 7.57
CA PRO A 245 2.26 -39.07 6.68
C PRO A 245 3.02 -38.81 5.38
N ALA A 246 3.65 -39.85 4.82
CA ALA A 246 4.57 -39.77 3.70
C ALA A 246 4.04 -39.05 2.42
N ASP A 247 2.73 -38.92 2.28
CA ASP A 247 2.05 -38.27 1.16
C ASP A 247 1.70 -36.80 1.44
N ASP A 248 1.92 -36.31 2.67
CA ASP A 248 1.60 -34.95 3.10
C ASP A 248 2.87 -34.23 3.59
N ASP A 249 3.91 -34.34 2.78
CA ASP A 249 5.28 -34.01 3.16
C ASP A 249 5.53 -32.54 3.49
N THR A 250 4.51 -31.66 3.41
CA THR A 250 4.79 -30.26 3.71
C THR A 250 3.54 -29.43 3.91
N VAL A 251 3.04 -29.34 5.11
CA VAL A 251 2.24 -28.17 5.48
C VAL A 251 3.22 -27.02 5.71
N GLU A 252 3.44 -26.24 4.70
CA GLU A 252 4.11 -24.96 4.83
C GLU A 252 3.09 -23.93 5.28
N VAL A 253 3.27 -23.38 6.47
CA VAL A 253 2.41 -22.33 7.02
C VAL A 253 3.02 -20.99 6.68
N SER A 254 2.32 -20.22 5.87
CA SER A 254 2.64 -18.83 5.57
C SER A 254 2.37 -17.96 6.79
N GLN A 255 3.31 -17.11 7.15
CA GLN A 255 3.29 -16.30 8.38
C GLN A 255 3.31 -14.79 8.09
N GLY A 256 2.92 -14.40 6.88
CA GLY A 256 2.72 -12.99 6.54
C GLY A 256 1.35 -12.49 7.00
N HIS A 257 1.08 -11.23 6.71
CA HIS A 257 -0.24 -10.61 6.86
C HIS A 257 -0.53 -9.72 5.67
N ASN A 258 -1.80 -9.50 5.43
CA ASN A 258 -2.28 -8.56 4.43
C ASN A 258 -3.55 -7.89 4.92
#